data_174a6b643de4f9193495962535a85093
#
_entry.id   174a6b643de4f9193495962535a85093
#
_cell.length_a   1.000
_cell.length_b   1.000
_cell.length_c   1.000
_cell.angle_alpha   90.00
_cell.angle_beta   90.00
_cell.angle_gamma   90.00
#
_symmetry.space_group_name_H-M   'P 1'
#
loop_
_entity.id
_entity.type
_entity.pdbx_description
1 polymer ?
#
loop_
_entity_poly.entity_id
_entity_poly.type
_entity_poly.pdbx_seq_one_letter_code
_entity_poly.pdbx_strand_id
1 'polypeptide(L)'
;MAHNPVGDNVVLAVTNSSTQSASLPQQSDTVRVVNTGASGVHVAIGSTPVATTANYFIASNDKAVISLGQPSAQRVVYVEKTTGGSLTTCTLPQGVIGAPFEVGDRVALTSNKSGWNFQHHEITAITYPSFSDSTGDLAQCVTVTVSFDSSGFSGTWVNSDSGGGDDGTLRKTFQVAGIATVASHPGTLNIQQVQVSGDA
;
A
#
# COMPACT_ATOMS: atom_id res chain seq x y z
N MET A 1 2.45 19.56 18.80
CA MET A 1 3.07 18.50 17.96
C MET A 1 3.13 19.02 16.53
N ALA A 2 4.31 19.03 15.94
CA ALA A 2 4.49 19.36 14.53
C ALA A 2 4.20 18.12 13.67
N HIS A 3 3.54 18.30 12.54
CA HIS A 3 3.27 17.25 11.57
C HIS A 3 4.11 17.51 10.33
N ASN A 4 5.09 16.63 10.10
CA ASN A 4 5.91 16.70 8.89
C ASN A 4 5.24 15.90 7.79
N PRO A 5 4.95 16.50 6.62
CA PRO A 5 4.36 15.77 5.49
C PRO A 5 5.34 14.72 4.96
N VAL A 6 4.80 13.56 4.60
CA VAL A 6 5.53 12.44 4.01
C VAL A 6 4.83 12.06 2.71
N GLY A 7 5.56 12.07 1.59
CA GLY A 7 4.99 11.79 0.28
C GLY A 7 4.06 12.88 -0.26
N ASP A 8 3.36 12.55 -1.33
CA ASP A 8 2.50 13.49 -2.05
C ASP A 8 1.13 13.66 -1.37
N ASN A 9 0.54 14.84 -1.56
CA ASN A 9 -0.85 15.09 -1.18
C ASN A 9 -1.79 14.53 -2.26
N VAL A 10 -2.82 13.81 -1.83
CA VAL A 10 -3.88 13.32 -2.71
C VAL A 10 -5.16 14.08 -2.46
N VAL A 11 -5.79 14.57 -3.53
CA VAL A 11 -7.08 15.25 -3.46
C VAL A 11 -8.17 14.29 -3.90
N LEU A 12 -9.19 14.13 -3.07
CA LEU A 12 -10.38 13.32 -3.35
C LEU A 12 -11.62 14.20 -3.40
N ALA A 13 -12.27 14.25 -4.55
CA ALA A 13 -13.61 14.82 -4.68
C ALA A 13 -14.63 13.81 -4.11
N VAL A 14 -15.46 14.26 -3.19
CA VAL A 14 -16.41 13.40 -2.46
C VAL A 14 -17.84 13.81 -2.82
N THR A 15 -18.63 12.82 -3.19
CA THR A 15 -20.08 12.98 -3.50
C THR A 15 -20.94 12.35 -2.40
N ASN A 16 -22.25 12.28 -2.63
CA ASN A 16 -23.19 11.55 -1.76
C ASN A 16 -23.14 10.01 -1.94
N SER A 17 -22.24 9.53 -2.76
CA SER A 17 -21.87 8.11 -2.84
C SER A 17 -20.44 7.95 -2.38
N SER A 18 -20.10 6.78 -1.82
CA SER A 18 -18.72 6.51 -1.41
C SER A 18 -17.77 6.58 -2.61
N THR A 19 -16.81 7.47 -2.53
CA THR A 19 -15.72 7.62 -3.51
C THR A 19 -14.40 7.28 -2.86
N GLN A 20 -13.47 6.68 -3.61
CA GLN A 20 -12.15 6.26 -3.11
C GLN A 20 -11.06 7.12 -3.73
N SER A 21 -10.01 7.41 -2.96
CA SER A 21 -8.78 8.02 -3.45
C SER A 21 -8.00 7.08 -4.37
N ALA A 22 -7.01 7.60 -5.07
CA ALA A 22 -5.91 6.77 -5.56
C ALA A 22 -5.27 6.02 -4.39
N SER A 23 -4.64 4.88 -4.68
CA SER A 23 -3.89 4.13 -3.67
C SER A 23 -2.65 4.90 -3.23
N LEU A 24 -2.36 4.82 -1.95
CA LEU A 24 -1.23 5.47 -1.30
C LEU A 24 -0.31 4.39 -0.71
N PRO A 25 0.99 4.36 -1.08
CA PRO A 25 1.94 3.50 -0.39
C PRO A 25 2.09 3.99 1.05
N GLN A 26 1.95 3.08 2.01
CA GLN A 26 2.04 3.45 3.43
C GLN A 26 3.48 3.76 3.82
N GLN A 27 3.81 5.04 3.98
CA GLN A 27 5.14 5.54 4.33
C GLN A 27 5.22 6.02 5.78
N SER A 28 4.08 6.24 6.42
CA SER A 28 3.98 6.61 7.83
C SER A 28 2.85 5.85 8.52
N ASP A 29 2.83 5.90 9.83
CA ASP A 29 1.79 5.34 10.68
C ASP A 29 0.54 6.23 10.80
N THR A 30 0.58 7.41 10.19
CA THR A 30 -0.42 8.44 10.39
C THR A 30 -0.78 9.15 9.07
N VAL A 31 -2.06 9.39 8.87
CA VAL A 31 -2.58 10.20 7.77
C VAL A 31 -3.37 11.39 8.31
N ARG A 32 -3.12 12.56 7.73
CA ARG A 32 -3.93 13.76 7.93
C ARG A 32 -4.93 13.89 6.79
N VAL A 33 -6.19 14.02 7.11
CA VAL A 33 -7.28 14.24 6.16
C VAL A 33 -7.90 15.59 6.48
N VAL A 34 -7.92 16.50 5.52
CA VAL A 34 -8.48 17.86 5.65
C VAL A 34 -9.68 17.97 4.73
N ASN A 35 -10.84 18.27 5.28
CA ASN A 35 -12.03 18.54 4.50
C ASN A 35 -12.09 20.05 4.17
N THR A 36 -11.86 20.39 2.92
CA THR A 36 -11.97 21.78 2.42
C THR A 36 -13.27 22.02 1.66
N GLY A 37 -14.18 21.05 1.64
CA GLY A 37 -15.49 21.14 1.01
C GLY A 37 -16.53 21.86 1.87
N ALA A 38 -17.66 22.21 1.25
CA ALA A 38 -18.74 22.95 1.91
C ALA A 38 -19.60 22.08 2.85
N SER A 39 -19.55 20.75 2.72
CA SER A 39 -20.32 19.84 3.60
C SER A 39 -19.39 18.96 4.44
N GLY A 40 -19.93 18.41 5.54
CA GLY A 40 -19.26 17.38 6.30
C GLY A 40 -19.09 16.09 5.50
N VAL A 41 -18.08 15.33 5.80
CA VAL A 41 -17.72 14.08 5.10
C VAL A 41 -17.49 12.97 6.12
N HIS A 42 -18.08 11.79 5.89
CA HIS A 42 -17.69 10.58 6.60
C HIS A 42 -16.57 9.87 5.85
N VAL A 43 -15.57 9.41 6.58
CA VAL A 43 -14.31 8.88 6.02
C VAL A 43 -14.04 7.48 6.53
N ALA A 44 -13.71 6.58 5.62
CA ALA A 44 -13.18 5.24 5.90
C ALA A 44 -11.77 5.10 5.31
N ILE A 45 -10.90 4.32 5.96
CA ILE A 45 -9.54 4.04 5.50
C ILE A 45 -9.28 2.54 5.55
N GLY A 46 -8.60 2.02 4.54
CA GLY A 46 -8.29 0.60 4.46
C GLY A 46 -7.74 0.18 3.10
N SER A 47 -7.66 -1.12 2.88
CA SER A 47 -7.21 -1.68 1.60
C SER A 47 -8.26 -1.48 0.48
N THR A 48 -9.54 -1.57 0.80
CA THR A 48 -10.67 -1.32 -0.13
C THR A 48 -11.83 -0.66 0.65
N PRO A 49 -11.65 0.57 1.15
CA PRO A 49 -12.62 1.17 2.04
C PRO A 49 -13.91 1.57 1.31
N VAL A 50 -15.04 1.42 1.99
CA VAL A 50 -16.33 1.97 1.58
C VAL A 50 -16.80 2.88 2.70
N ALA A 51 -16.95 4.17 2.40
CA ALA A 51 -17.43 5.14 3.38
C ALA A 51 -18.96 5.06 3.53
N THR A 52 -19.43 5.06 4.77
CA THR A 52 -20.83 5.10 5.15
C THR A 52 -21.03 6.17 6.23
N THR A 53 -22.27 6.53 6.53
CA THR A 53 -22.59 7.49 7.57
C THR A 53 -22.26 7.02 9.00
N ALA A 54 -21.86 5.76 9.17
CA ALA A 54 -21.38 5.22 10.44
C ALA A 54 -19.85 5.42 10.65
N ASN A 55 -19.12 5.86 9.62
CA ASN A 55 -17.68 6.08 9.69
C ASN A 55 -17.33 7.43 10.33
N TYR A 56 -16.01 7.67 10.50
CA TYR A 56 -15.49 8.88 11.13
C TYR A 56 -15.95 10.14 10.40
N PHE A 57 -16.50 11.11 11.12
CA PHE A 57 -17.03 12.36 10.55
C PHE A 57 -16.02 13.48 10.65
N ILE A 58 -15.81 14.19 9.54
CA ILE A 58 -14.99 15.41 9.46
C ILE A 58 -15.92 16.55 9.00
N ALA A 59 -16.09 17.58 9.83
CA ALA A 59 -16.89 18.73 9.50
C ALA A 59 -16.30 19.53 8.31
N SER A 60 -17.11 20.41 7.71
CA SER A 60 -16.62 21.35 6.68
C SER A 60 -15.51 22.24 7.26
N ASN A 61 -14.43 22.42 6.50
CA ASN A 61 -13.23 23.17 6.88
C ASN A 61 -12.53 22.68 8.16
N ASP A 62 -12.69 21.38 8.47
CA ASP A 62 -12.02 20.72 9.59
C ASP A 62 -11.04 19.64 9.11
N LYS A 63 -10.28 19.08 10.03
CA LYS A 63 -9.26 18.07 9.79
C LYS A 63 -9.31 16.95 10.81
N ALA A 64 -8.88 15.78 10.39
CA ALA A 64 -8.60 14.64 11.26
C ALA A 64 -7.17 14.14 11.04
N VAL A 65 -6.59 13.59 12.11
CA VAL A 65 -5.34 12.85 12.07
C VAL A 65 -5.66 11.44 12.53
N ILE A 66 -5.42 10.47 11.65
CA ILE A 66 -5.88 9.09 11.83
C ILE A 66 -4.66 8.16 11.78
N SER A 67 -4.57 7.25 12.74
CA SER A 67 -3.52 6.23 12.75
C SER A 67 -3.82 5.14 11.72
N LEU A 68 -2.78 4.73 10.99
CA LEU A 68 -2.81 3.64 9.99
C LEU A 68 -2.18 2.34 10.53
N GLY A 69 -1.58 2.37 11.72
CA GLY A 69 -0.70 1.33 12.20
C GLY A 69 0.71 1.43 11.58
N GLN A 70 1.57 0.49 11.93
CA GLN A 70 2.97 0.51 11.49
C GLN A 70 3.10 0.36 9.97
N PRO A 71 3.93 1.18 9.31
CA PRO A 71 4.24 1.00 7.91
C PRO A 71 4.92 -0.35 7.67
N SER A 72 4.46 -1.07 6.66
CA SER A 72 5.02 -2.36 6.28
C SER A 72 5.67 -2.27 4.92
N ALA A 73 6.97 -2.53 4.87
CA ALA A 73 7.75 -2.58 3.65
C ALA A 73 8.83 -3.65 3.76
N GLN A 74 9.08 -4.36 2.66
CA GLN A 74 10.09 -5.40 2.60
C GLN A 74 10.82 -5.36 1.25
N ARG A 75 12.14 -5.56 1.29
CA ARG A 75 12.95 -5.73 0.09
C ARG A 75 12.50 -6.98 -0.67
N VAL A 76 12.53 -6.90 -2.00
CA VAL A 76 12.26 -8.00 -2.92
C VAL A 76 13.51 -8.25 -3.74
N VAL A 77 14.04 -9.46 -3.70
CA VAL A 77 15.27 -9.85 -4.39
C VAL A 77 15.01 -10.56 -5.71
N TYR A 78 13.82 -11.14 -5.87
CA TYR A 78 13.42 -11.81 -7.09
C TYR A 78 11.92 -11.66 -7.33
N VAL A 79 11.54 -11.45 -8.57
CA VAL A 79 10.14 -11.47 -9.02
C VAL A 79 9.99 -12.50 -10.11
N GLU A 80 9.16 -13.50 -9.86
CA GLU A 80 8.81 -14.50 -10.86
C GLU A 80 7.72 -13.95 -11.77
N LYS A 81 8.06 -13.81 -13.05
CA LYS A 81 7.12 -13.34 -14.07
C LYS A 81 6.06 -14.41 -14.35
N THR A 82 4.83 -14.00 -14.34
CA THR A 82 3.70 -14.89 -14.66
C THR A 82 3.79 -15.41 -16.09
N THR A 83 3.65 -16.71 -16.25
CA THR A 83 3.52 -17.37 -17.55
C THR A 83 2.07 -17.85 -17.69
N GLY A 84 1.21 -16.98 -18.22
CA GLY A 84 -0.20 -17.30 -18.45
C GLY A 84 -1.04 -17.37 -17.16
N GLY A 85 -1.28 -16.24 -16.54
CA GLY A 85 -2.09 -16.15 -15.33
C GLY A 85 -2.11 -14.74 -14.76
N SER A 86 -2.83 -14.55 -13.65
CA SER A 86 -2.99 -13.25 -12.99
C SER A 86 -2.25 -13.16 -11.64
N LEU A 87 -1.24 -14.01 -11.41
CA LEU A 87 -0.50 -14.06 -10.17
C LEU A 87 0.99 -13.80 -10.39
N THR A 88 1.58 -12.95 -9.59
CA THR A 88 3.02 -12.64 -9.57
C THR A 88 3.59 -13.03 -8.22
N THR A 89 4.74 -13.70 -8.21
CA THR A 89 5.41 -14.09 -6.97
C THR A 89 6.62 -13.21 -6.73
N CYS A 90 6.67 -12.57 -5.56
CA CYS A 90 7.78 -11.76 -5.07
C CYS A 90 8.54 -12.55 -4.01
N THR A 91 9.83 -12.73 -4.17
CA THR A 91 10.70 -13.43 -3.22
C THR A 91 11.43 -12.43 -2.34
N LEU A 92 11.35 -12.63 -1.03
CA LEU A 92 12.02 -11.80 -0.03
C LEU A 92 13.48 -12.27 0.17
N PRO A 93 14.37 -11.44 0.73
CA PRO A 93 15.77 -11.82 0.95
C PRO A 93 15.91 -13.07 1.81
N GLN A 94 16.98 -13.82 1.60
CA GLN A 94 17.36 -14.94 2.46
C GLN A 94 17.53 -14.45 3.90
N GLY A 95 17.07 -15.26 4.87
CA GLY A 95 17.12 -14.93 6.30
C GLY A 95 15.92 -14.11 6.82
N VAL A 96 15.03 -13.66 5.95
CA VAL A 96 13.72 -13.11 6.38
C VAL A 96 12.84 -14.27 6.86
N ILE A 97 12.56 -14.29 8.18
CA ILE A 97 11.80 -15.39 8.82
C ILE A 97 10.28 -15.16 8.74
N GLY A 98 9.84 -13.93 8.46
CA GLY A 98 8.43 -13.58 8.37
C GLY A 98 8.19 -12.39 7.45
N ALA A 99 7.11 -12.41 6.71
CA ALA A 99 6.66 -11.26 5.96
C ALA A 99 5.92 -10.28 6.89
N PRO A 100 6.16 -8.95 6.76
CA PRO A 100 5.39 -7.93 7.50
C PRO A 100 4.01 -7.69 6.87
N PHE A 101 3.47 -8.70 6.18
CA PHE A 101 2.22 -8.67 5.44
C PHE A 101 1.33 -9.84 5.82
N GLU A 102 0.04 -9.69 5.54
CA GLU A 102 -0.97 -10.73 5.68
C GLU A 102 -1.68 -10.96 4.34
N VAL A 103 -2.24 -12.16 4.16
CA VAL A 103 -3.12 -12.45 3.01
C VAL A 103 -4.34 -11.53 3.09
N GLY A 104 -4.67 -10.89 1.95
CA GLY A 104 -5.71 -9.86 1.87
C GLY A 104 -5.17 -8.42 1.95
N ASP A 105 -3.93 -8.23 2.41
CA ASP A 105 -3.29 -6.91 2.30
C ASP A 105 -3.12 -6.51 0.83
N ARG A 106 -3.19 -5.20 0.57
CA ARG A 106 -2.85 -4.66 -0.74
C ARG A 106 -1.48 -4.01 -0.70
N VAL A 107 -0.70 -4.30 -1.74
CA VAL A 107 0.70 -3.88 -1.84
C VAL A 107 1.02 -3.25 -3.17
N ALA A 108 2.08 -2.46 -3.18
CA ALA A 108 2.75 -1.94 -4.37
C ALA A 108 4.18 -2.45 -4.42
N LEU A 109 4.65 -2.77 -5.61
CA LEU A 109 6.06 -3.03 -5.90
C LEU A 109 6.67 -1.80 -6.56
N THR A 110 7.74 -1.29 -5.98
CA THR A 110 8.63 -0.31 -6.61
C THR A 110 9.98 -0.95 -6.81
N SER A 111 10.51 -0.92 -8.04
CA SER A 111 11.79 -1.56 -8.37
C SER A 111 12.74 -0.63 -9.12
N ASN A 112 14.04 -0.96 -9.10
CA ASN A 112 15.06 -0.33 -9.93
C ASN A 112 14.98 -0.80 -11.39
N LYS A 113 14.26 -1.90 -11.66
CA LYS A 113 14.05 -2.42 -13.00
C LYS A 113 12.94 -1.67 -13.72
N SER A 114 13.27 -1.01 -14.83
CA SER A 114 12.31 -0.23 -15.60
C SER A 114 11.08 -1.06 -16.02
N GLY A 115 9.91 -0.57 -15.72
CA GLY A 115 8.62 -1.19 -16.08
C GLY A 115 8.17 -2.33 -15.15
N TRP A 116 8.99 -2.72 -14.16
CA TRP A 116 8.64 -3.78 -13.21
C TRP A 116 8.05 -3.21 -11.92
N ASN A 117 6.93 -2.49 -12.06
CA ASN A 117 6.22 -1.89 -10.93
C ASN A 117 4.73 -2.23 -11.01
N PHE A 118 4.10 -2.37 -9.88
CA PHE A 118 2.64 -2.46 -9.79
C PHE A 118 2.13 -1.73 -8.54
N GLN A 119 0.83 -1.45 -8.53
CA GLN A 119 0.19 -0.65 -7.48
C GLN A 119 -1.09 -1.33 -6.97
N HIS A 120 -1.23 -1.42 -5.65
CA HIS A 120 -2.47 -1.75 -4.97
C HIS A 120 -3.10 -3.10 -5.36
N HIS A 121 -2.28 -4.14 -5.45
CA HIS A 121 -2.74 -5.50 -5.71
C HIS A 121 -2.76 -6.33 -4.44
N GLU A 122 -3.73 -7.24 -4.35
CA GLU A 122 -3.98 -8.06 -3.18
C GLU A 122 -2.97 -9.20 -3.05
N ILE A 123 -2.47 -9.43 -1.84
CA ILE A 123 -1.71 -10.62 -1.50
C ILE A 123 -2.67 -11.80 -1.38
N THR A 124 -2.46 -12.81 -2.21
CA THR A 124 -3.29 -14.02 -2.25
C THR A 124 -2.68 -15.19 -1.49
N ALA A 125 -1.36 -15.22 -1.34
CA ALA A 125 -0.66 -16.22 -0.57
C ALA A 125 0.67 -15.72 -0.03
N ILE A 126 1.10 -16.25 1.12
CA ILE A 126 2.44 -16.12 1.66
C ILE A 126 2.94 -17.52 1.95
N THR A 127 4.07 -17.88 1.34
CA THR A 127 4.68 -19.22 1.52
C THR A 127 5.98 -19.05 2.28
N TYR A 128 6.09 -19.77 3.38
CA TYR A 128 7.30 -19.83 4.20
C TYR A 128 8.15 -21.04 3.79
N PRO A 129 9.48 -20.89 3.76
CA PRO A 129 10.36 -21.99 3.38
C PRO A 129 10.26 -23.15 4.37
N SER A 130 10.38 -24.35 3.85
CA SER A 130 10.59 -25.54 4.68
C SER A 130 12.08 -25.64 5.00
N PHE A 131 12.46 -25.48 6.26
CA PHE A 131 13.86 -25.50 6.72
C PHE A 131 14.56 -26.87 6.62
N SER A 132 14.01 -27.80 5.85
CA SER A 132 14.59 -29.14 5.68
C SER A 132 15.66 -29.24 4.58
N ASP A 133 15.91 -28.18 3.83
CA ASP A 133 16.85 -28.21 2.70
C ASP A 133 18.03 -27.27 2.93
N SER A 134 19.24 -27.82 2.87
CA SER A 134 20.50 -27.16 3.24
C SER A 134 21.20 -26.43 2.07
N THR A 135 20.56 -26.31 0.93
CA THR A 135 21.11 -25.64 -0.25
C THR A 135 20.60 -24.21 -0.32
N GLY A 136 21.47 -23.24 -0.02
CA GLY A 136 21.22 -21.80 0.03
C GLY A 136 20.70 -21.19 -1.28
N ASP A 137 19.45 -21.50 -1.59
CA ASP A 137 18.78 -21.04 -2.81
C ASP A 137 17.47 -20.28 -2.48
N LEU A 138 16.87 -19.66 -3.48
CA LEU A 138 15.57 -18.97 -3.37
C LEU A 138 14.46 -19.86 -2.75
N ALA A 139 14.63 -21.18 -2.78
CA ALA A 139 13.77 -22.15 -2.11
C ALA A 139 13.70 -21.97 -0.58
N GLN A 140 14.68 -21.30 0.03
CA GLN A 140 14.71 -20.97 1.48
C GLN A 140 14.18 -19.58 1.80
N CYS A 141 13.62 -18.88 0.82
CA CYS A 141 13.12 -17.54 0.98
C CYS A 141 11.59 -17.53 1.17
N VAL A 142 11.10 -16.54 1.92
CA VAL A 142 9.66 -16.29 1.99
C VAL A 142 9.20 -15.73 0.65
N THR A 143 8.11 -16.25 0.11
CA THR A 143 7.49 -15.75 -1.12
C THR A 143 6.12 -15.17 -0.84
N VAL A 144 5.83 -14.04 -1.50
CA VAL A 144 4.56 -13.34 -1.44
C VAL A 144 3.93 -13.35 -2.83
N THR A 145 2.78 -14.00 -2.96
CA THR A 145 2.02 -14.07 -4.21
C THR A 145 0.97 -12.97 -4.24
N VAL A 146 0.94 -12.22 -5.32
CA VAL A 146 0.08 -11.04 -5.51
C VAL A 146 -0.82 -11.23 -6.72
N SER A 147 -2.07 -10.77 -6.64
CA SER A 147 -3.06 -10.81 -7.74
C SER A 147 -2.74 -9.77 -8.83
N PHE A 148 -1.63 -9.98 -9.52
CA PHE A 148 -1.16 -9.11 -10.59
C PHE A 148 -0.63 -9.93 -11.77
N ASP A 149 -1.03 -9.56 -12.99
CA ASP A 149 -0.49 -10.16 -14.21
C ASP A 149 0.78 -9.43 -14.66
N SER A 150 1.93 -10.02 -14.38
CA SER A 150 3.23 -9.50 -14.79
C SER A 150 3.69 -9.99 -16.18
N SER A 151 2.85 -10.66 -16.94
CA SER A 151 3.20 -11.16 -18.30
C SER A 151 3.66 -10.06 -19.24
N GLY A 152 3.16 -8.83 -19.05
CA GLY A 152 3.56 -7.64 -19.80
C GLY A 152 4.92 -7.04 -19.42
N PHE A 153 5.57 -7.50 -18.35
CA PHE A 153 6.90 -7.00 -17.97
C PHE A 153 7.97 -7.43 -18.97
N SER A 154 8.84 -6.51 -19.37
CA SER A 154 9.91 -6.78 -20.32
C SER A 154 11.14 -7.42 -19.68
N GLY A 155 11.73 -8.42 -20.32
CA GLY A 155 12.94 -9.10 -19.84
C GLY A 155 12.67 -10.05 -18.67
N THR A 156 13.74 -10.41 -18.00
CA THR A 156 13.77 -11.29 -16.82
C THR A 156 14.32 -10.55 -15.61
N TRP A 157 13.80 -10.81 -14.43
CA TRP A 157 14.38 -10.29 -13.19
C TRP A 157 15.67 -11.02 -12.88
N VAL A 158 16.74 -10.28 -12.60
CA VAL A 158 18.02 -10.85 -12.16
C VAL A 158 18.02 -10.85 -10.63
N ASN A 159 18.19 -12.04 -10.05
CA ASN A 159 18.20 -12.20 -8.59
C ASN A 159 19.32 -11.37 -7.95
N SER A 160 19.00 -10.59 -6.93
CA SER A 160 19.92 -9.71 -6.20
C SER A 160 20.31 -10.23 -4.81
N ASP A 161 19.86 -11.42 -4.40
CA ASP A 161 20.11 -11.93 -3.04
C ASP A 161 21.61 -12.21 -2.80
N SER A 162 22.34 -12.61 -3.83
CA SER A 162 23.79 -12.85 -3.79
C SER A 162 24.66 -11.63 -4.15
N GLY A 163 24.07 -10.46 -4.30
CA GLY A 163 24.75 -9.20 -4.63
C GLY A 163 24.78 -8.90 -6.13
N GLY A 164 24.32 -7.72 -6.48
CA GLY A 164 24.18 -7.22 -7.85
C GLY A 164 23.00 -7.86 -8.59
N GLY A 165 22.14 -7.07 -9.16
CA GLY A 165 20.94 -7.52 -9.85
C GLY A 165 19.79 -6.53 -9.73
N ASP A 166 18.60 -6.99 -10.06
CA ASP A 166 17.39 -6.20 -9.90
C ASP A 166 16.90 -6.22 -8.46
N ASP A 167 16.45 -5.09 -7.97
CA ASP A 167 16.02 -4.90 -6.60
C ASP A 167 14.69 -4.18 -6.54
N GLY A 168 13.86 -4.51 -5.54
CA GLY A 168 12.58 -3.86 -5.34
C GLY A 168 12.19 -3.74 -3.88
N THR A 169 11.14 -2.97 -3.65
CA THR A 169 10.48 -2.86 -2.35
C THR A 169 9.01 -3.13 -2.52
N LEU A 170 8.52 -4.14 -1.84
CA LEU A 170 7.10 -4.40 -1.65
C LEU A 170 6.63 -3.60 -0.43
N ARG A 171 5.58 -2.80 -0.59
CA ARG A 171 5.05 -1.92 0.45
C ARG A 171 3.55 -2.03 0.54
N LYS A 172 3.03 -2.10 1.78
CA LYS A 172 1.58 -2.04 2.03
C LYS A 172 1.00 -0.73 1.52
N THR A 173 -0.21 -0.80 0.97
CA THR A 173 -0.94 0.35 0.43
C THR A 173 -2.31 0.48 1.07
N PHE A 174 -2.84 1.69 1.11
CA PHE A 174 -4.18 1.97 1.57
C PHE A 174 -4.89 2.97 0.64
N GLN A 175 -6.18 3.10 0.81
CA GLN A 175 -7.02 4.12 0.20
C GLN A 175 -7.85 4.82 1.28
N VAL A 176 -8.27 6.02 0.98
CA VAL A 176 -9.24 6.78 1.78
C VAL A 176 -10.54 6.85 0.98
N ALA A 177 -11.64 6.45 1.56
CA ALA A 177 -12.97 6.66 0.99
C ALA A 177 -13.68 7.77 1.74
N GLY A 178 -14.49 8.54 1.02
CA GLY A 178 -15.33 9.59 1.58
C GLY A 178 -16.75 9.56 1.04
N ILE A 179 -17.72 9.96 1.87
CA ILE A 179 -19.11 10.20 1.49
C ILE A 179 -19.58 11.52 2.10
N ALA A 180 -20.08 12.44 1.26
CA ALA A 180 -20.60 13.73 1.72
C ALA A 180 -21.98 13.56 2.37
N THR A 181 -22.23 14.34 3.43
CA THR A 181 -23.51 14.30 4.15
C THR A 181 -24.65 14.95 3.38
N VAL A 182 -24.33 15.83 2.42
CA VAL A 182 -25.33 16.59 1.64
C VAL A 182 -25.05 16.41 0.15
N ALA A 183 -26.01 15.87 -0.58
CA ALA A 183 -25.87 15.55 -2.01
C ALA A 183 -25.58 16.78 -2.91
N SER A 184 -26.17 17.94 -2.57
CA SER A 184 -25.99 19.19 -3.33
C SER A 184 -24.68 19.93 -3.01
N HIS A 185 -23.91 19.47 -2.03
CA HIS A 185 -22.66 20.11 -1.60
C HIS A 185 -21.56 19.05 -1.54
N PRO A 186 -20.83 18.83 -2.65
CA PRO A 186 -19.73 17.89 -2.66
C PRO A 186 -18.63 18.32 -1.69
N GLY A 187 -17.98 17.32 -1.08
CA GLY A 187 -16.81 17.51 -0.23
C GLY A 187 -15.52 17.47 -1.05
N THR A 188 -14.46 18.01 -0.48
CA THR A 188 -13.10 17.85 -1.01
C THR A 188 -12.18 17.48 0.13
N LEU A 189 -11.56 16.30 0.05
CA LEU A 189 -10.59 15.83 1.03
C LEU A 189 -9.18 16.00 0.46
N ASN A 190 -8.32 16.64 1.25
CA ASN A 190 -6.87 16.67 1.04
C ASN A 190 -6.27 15.64 1.99
N ILE A 191 -5.63 14.62 1.43
CA ILE A 191 -5.13 13.44 2.12
C ILE A 191 -3.61 13.46 2.05
N GLN A 192 -2.95 13.49 3.21
CA GLN A 192 -1.49 13.49 3.28
C GLN A 192 -1.01 12.62 4.43
N GLN A 193 -0.05 11.76 4.15
CA GLN A 193 0.67 11.06 5.20
C GLN A 193 1.55 12.06 5.96
N VAL A 194 1.60 11.91 7.26
CA VAL A 194 2.36 12.81 8.13
C VAL A 194 3.11 11.99 9.17
N GLN A 195 4.32 12.42 9.47
CA GLN A 195 5.07 11.90 10.59
C GLN A 195 4.85 12.86 11.78
N VAL A 196 4.41 12.30 12.88
CA VAL A 196 4.32 13.06 14.14
C VAL A 196 5.73 13.13 14.71
N SER A 197 6.34 14.31 14.71
CA SER A 197 7.58 14.52 15.45
C SER A 197 7.25 14.49 16.94
N GLY A 198 7.75 13.49 17.66
CA GLY A 198 7.79 13.57 19.09
C GLY A 198 8.67 14.75 19.49
N ASP A 199 8.18 15.63 20.36
CA ASP A 199 9.05 16.55 21.04
C ASP A 199 10.04 15.71 21.86
N ALA A 200 11.33 15.83 21.54
CA ALA A 200 12.40 15.28 22.33
C ALA A 200 12.59 16.10 23.62
#